data_a3bd87fb9e12f0bfd35d726cc7a70b15
#
_entry.id   a3bd87fb9e12f0bfd35d726cc7a70b15
#
_cell.length_a   1.000
_cell.length_b   1.000
_cell.length_c   1.000
_cell.angle_alpha   90.00
_cell.angle_beta   90.00
_cell.angle_gamma   90.00
#
_symmetry.space_group_name_H-M   'P 1'
#
loop_
_entity.id
_entity.type
_entity.pdbx_description
1 polymer ?
#
loop_
_entity_poly.entity_id
_entity_poly.type
_entity_poly.pdbx_seq_one_letter_code
_entity_poly.pdbx_strand_id
1 'polypeptide(L)'
;YDGKTVVDSVSFEIPKGKVISMIGPNGAGKSTVLNIISRLIARDSGLVDFDGRDIGKWKSKELAKRLAILTQSNNIQMKLTVRELVTFGRFPYSGSHLNEEDQRIIDKAIAYMELEPFQDRFIDELSGGQRQRAYIAMVIAQDTEFILLDEPTNNLDIYHATNMMKIVRRLCDELGKTVILVLHEINYAAFYSDYICAFKDGRIAKFGTVEEVMTKETLSQIYQVDFEIMEIEGRPLSIYY
;
A
#
# COMPACT_ATOMS: atom_id res chain seq x y z
N TYR A 1 -5.35 3.43 21.56
CA TYR A 1 -6.54 2.60 21.82
C TYR A 1 -6.62 2.32 23.32
N ASP A 2 -7.73 2.64 23.99
CA ASP A 2 -7.96 2.40 25.44
C ASP A 2 -6.82 2.87 26.36
N GLY A 3 -6.25 4.04 26.09
CA GLY A 3 -5.14 4.60 26.87
C GLY A 3 -3.77 3.95 26.61
N LYS A 4 -3.67 2.98 25.71
CA LYS A 4 -2.40 2.35 25.32
C LYS A 4 -1.80 3.05 24.09
N THR A 5 -0.55 3.49 24.20
CA THR A 5 0.22 4.01 23.07
C THR A 5 0.53 2.87 22.09
N VAL A 6 0.08 2.98 20.84
CA VAL A 6 0.32 2.00 19.77
C VAL A 6 1.50 2.42 18.90
N VAL A 7 1.63 3.73 18.67
CA VAL A 7 2.74 4.32 17.91
C VAL A 7 3.38 5.40 18.76
N ASP A 8 4.69 5.32 18.96
CA ASP A 8 5.44 6.23 19.81
C ASP A 8 6.64 6.82 19.07
N SER A 9 6.62 8.13 18.89
CA SER A 9 7.76 8.92 18.39
C SER A 9 8.32 8.43 17.05
N VAL A 10 7.43 8.14 16.10
CA VAL A 10 7.79 7.71 14.74
C VAL A 10 8.10 8.94 13.88
N SER A 11 9.29 8.95 13.25
CA SER A 11 9.70 10.01 12.31
C SER A 11 10.48 9.41 11.15
N PHE A 12 10.05 9.66 9.92
CA PHE A 12 10.73 9.27 8.69
C PHE A 12 10.24 10.12 7.51
N GLU A 13 11.01 10.12 6.44
CA GLU A 13 10.69 10.82 5.20
C GLU A 13 10.41 9.80 4.09
N ILE A 14 9.39 10.06 3.27
CA ILE A 14 8.99 9.19 2.16
C ILE A 14 9.54 9.77 0.86
N PRO A 15 10.54 9.11 0.22
CA PRO A 15 11.05 9.52 -1.08
C PRO A 15 9.99 9.35 -2.17
N LYS A 16 9.78 10.39 -3.00
CA LYS A 16 8.83 10.35 -4.11
C LYS A 16 9.29 9.41 -5.22
N GLY A 17 8.33 8.79 -5.92
CA GLY A 17 8.58 7.87 -7.02
C GLY A 17 9.33 6.61 -6.58
N LYS A 18 9.07 6.13 -5.37
CA LYS A 18 9.70 4.95 -4.78
C LYS A 18 8.66 3.99 -4.19
N VAL A 19 9.04 2.74 -4.05
CA VAL A 19 8.29 1.74 -3.28
C VAL A 19 8.89 1.63 -1.90
N ILE A 20 8.07 1.90 -0.88
CA ILE A 20 8.45 1.86 0.53
C ILE A 20 7.64 0.78 1.23
N SER A 21 8.29 -0.26 1.75
CA SER A 21 7.62 -1.31 2.52
C SER A 21 7.78 -1.08 4.03
N MET A 22 6.67 -1.23 4.74
CA MET A 22 6.63 -1.27 6.20
C MET A 22 6.62 -2.73 6.65
N ILE A 23 7.66 -3.18 7.36
CA ILE A 23 7.79 -4.54 7.88
C ILE A 23 7.88 -4.54 9.41
N GLY A 24 7.68 -5.68 10.04
CA GLY A 24 7.78 -5.87 11.48
C GLY A 24 6.71 -6.83 12.02
N PRO A 25 6.79 -7.24 13.29
CA PRO A 25 5.84 -8.14 13.91
C PRO A 25 4.39 -7.63 13.88
N ASN A 26 3.44 -8.53 14.08
CA ASN A 26 2.04 -8.15 14.28
C ASN A 26 1.91 -7.25 15.53
N GLY A 27 1.08 -6.21 15.42
CA GLY A 27 0.92 -5.24 16.50
C GLY A 27 2.04 -4.21 16.63
N ALA A 28 3.07 -4.22 15.75
CA ALA A 28 4.16 -3.24 15.80
C ALA A 28 3.77 -1.80 15.38
N GLY A 29 2.51 -1.55 14.99
CA GLY A 29 2.01 -0.21 14.67
C GLY A 29 2.01 0.16 13.18
N LYS A 30 2.41 -0.74 12.27
CA LYS A 30 2.52 -0.48 10.81
C LYS A 30 1.23 0.06 10.19
N SER A 31 0.13 -0.69 10.28
CA SER A 31 -1.17 -0.27 9.74
C SER A 31 -1.73 0.97 10.46
N THR A 32 -1.40 1.16 11.74
CA THR A 32 -1.77 2.37 12.48
C THR A 32 -1.09 3.60 11.88
N VAL A 33 0.22 3.54 11.61
CA VAL A 33 0.95 4.63 10.95
C VAL A 33 0.40 4.89 9.55
N LEU A 34 0.14 3.83 8.76
CA LEU A 34 -0.46 3.96 7.43
C LEU A 34 -1.83 4.66 7.50
N ASN A 35 -2.67 4.28 8.47
CA ASN A 35 -3.99 4.89 8.69
C ASN A 35 -3.91 6.34 9.20
N ILE A 36 -2.87 6.70 9.95
CA ILE A 36 -2.61 8.10 10.35
C ILE A 36 -2.18 8.93 9.13
N ILE A 37 -1.27 8.43 8.31
CA ILE A 37 -0.83 9.10 7.07
C ILE A 37 -2.00 9.32 6.11
N SER A 38 -2.95 8.38 6.04
CA SER A 38 -4.14 8.52 5.19
C SER A 38 -5.30 9.31 5.82
N ARG A 39 -5.17 9.73 7.07
CA ARG A 39 -6.23 10.39 7.87
C ARG A 39 -7.45 9.51 8.16
N LEU A 40 -7.33 8.19 8.05
CA LEU A 40 -8.39 7.28 8.52
C LEU A 40 -8.45 7.23 10.06
N ILE A 41 -7.31 7.47 10.71
CA ILE A 41 -7.19 7.59 12.17
C ILE A 41 -6.57 8.95 12.49
N ALA A 42 -7.13 9.65 13.48
CA ALA A 42 -6.54 10.87 14.00
C ALA A 42 -5.28 10.53 14.82
N ARG A 43 -4.23 11.34 14.68
CA ARG A 43 -3.06 11.29 15.56
C ARG A 43 -3.32 12.11 16.83
N ASP A 44 -2.71 11.69 17.93
CA ASP A 44 -2.78 12.43 19.20
C ASP A 44 -1.79 13.61 19.22
N SER A 45 -0.61 13.43 18.59
CA SER A 45 0.45 14.44 18.53
C SER A 45 1.33 14.27 17.29
N GLY A 46 2.29 15.17 17.09
CA GLY A 46 3.23 15.14 15.98
C GLY A 46 2.68 15.80 14.71
N LEU A 47 3.42 15.65 13.62
CA LEU A 47 3.15 16.27 12.32
C LEU A 47 3.22 15.19 11.22
N VAL A 48 2.26 15.21 10.32
CA VAL A 48 2.38 14.54 9.02
C VAL A 48 2.43 15.65 7.97
N ASP A 49 3.62 15.94 7.49
CA ASP A 49 3.82 16.91 6.42
C ASP A 49 3.54 16.29 5.06
N PHE A 50 2.77 16.98 4.24
CA PHE A 50 2.47 16.60 2.88
C PHE A 50 2.64 17.84 1.98
N ASP A 51 3.71 17.87 1.18
CA ASP A 51 4.11 18.99 0.35
C ASP A 51 4.18 20.34 1.11
N GLY A 52 4.85 20.35 2.28
CA GLY A 52 5.04 21.54 3.10
C GLY A 52 3.82 21.98 3.90
N ARG A 53 2.78 21.16 3.95
CA ARG A 53 1.54 21.45 4.67
C ARG A 53 1.11 20.24 5.52
N ASP A 54 0.74 20.50 6.77
CA ASP A 54 0.17 19.49 7.63
C ASP A 54 -1.04 18.81 6.97
N ILE A 55 -1.03 17.49 6.92
CA ILE A 55 -2.08 16.69 6.26
C ILE A 55 -3.47 16.96 6.87
N GLY A 56 -3.55 17.31 8.16
CA GLY A 56 -4.78 17.67 8.86
C GLY A 56 -5.43 18.94 8.32
N LYS A 57 -4.66 19.83 7.66
CA LYS A 57 -5.14 21.08 7.09
C LYS A 57 -5.63 20.96 5.64
N TRP A 58 -5.50 19.79 5.02
CA TRP A 58 -5.99 19.56 3.67
C TRP A 58 -7.51 19.34 3.67
N LYS A 59 -8.22 19.91 2.70
CA LYS A 59 -9.62 19.53 2.44
C LYS A 59 -9.65 18.08 1.96
N SER A 60 -10.59 17.29 2.44
CA SER A 60 -10.66 15.85 2.14
C SER A 60 -10.70 15.56 0.64
N LYS A 61 -11.46 16.35 -0.13
CA LYS A 61 -11.53 16.20 -1.59
C LYS A 61 -10.21 16.52 -2.29
N GLU A 62 -9.44 17.50 -1.81
CA GLU A 62 -8.12 17.85 -2.35
C GLU A 62 -7.09 16.75 -2.03
N LEU A 63 -7.09 16.27 -0.79
CA LEU A 63 -6.21 15.19 -0.39
C LEU A 63 -6.49 13.89 -1.17
N ALA A 64 -7.77 13.54 -1.37
CA ALA A 64 -8.17 12.35 -2.13
C ALA A 64 -7.78 12.40 -3.63
N LYS A 65 -7.39 13.55 -4.15
CA LYS A 65 -6.78 13.69 -5.50
C LYS A 65 -5.26 13.47 -5.49
N ARG A 66 -4.65 13.38 -4.32
CA ARG A 66 -3.20 13.27 -4.17
C ARG A 66 -2.77 11.96 -3.53
N LEU A 67 -3.65 11.35 -2.73
CA LEU A 67 -3.37 10.16 -1.95
C LEU A 67 -4.55 9.20 -2.02
N ALA A 68 -4.30 7.97 -2.45
CA ALA A 68 -5.23 6.84 -2.43
C ALA A 68 -4.81 5.84 -1.35
N ILE A 69 -5.78 5.16 -0.76
CA ILE A 69 -5.52 4.07 0.19
C ILE A 69 -6.40 2.88 -0.12
N LEU A 70 -5.80 1.69 -0.03
CA LEU A 70 -6.49 0.41 0.01
C LEU A 70 -6.22 -0.23 1.37
N THR A 71 -7.27 -0.38 2.17
CA THR A 71 -7.19 -1.00 3.51
C THR A 71 -7.27 -2.52 3.43
N GLN A 72 -6.83 -3.20 4.48
CA GLN A 72 -6.82 -4.66 4.57
C GLN A 72 -8.22 -5.29 4.42
N SER A 73 -9.25 -4.66 4.97
CA SER A 73 -10.63 -5.14 4.89
C SER A 73 -11.46 -4.25 3.98
N ASN A 74 -11.74 -4.73 2.77
CA ASN A 74 -12.62 -4.07 1.81
C ASN A 74 -13.93 -4.86 1.65
N ASN A 75 -14.68 -4.99 2.75
CA ASN A 75 -16.00 -5.64 2.72
C ASN A 75 -17.06 -4.67 2.21
N ILE A 76 -17.16 -4.53 0.90
CA ILE A 76 -18.28 -3.81 0.27
C ILE A 76 -19.48 -4.77 0.25
N GLN A 77 -20.49 -4.48 1.06
CA GLN A 77 -21.73 -5.28 1.13
C GLN A 77 -22.68 -5.01 -0.05
N MET A 78 -22.32 -4.10 -0.94
CA MET A 78 -23.12 -3.77 -2.14
C MET A 78 -22.75 -4.72 -3.28
N LYS A 79 -23.75 -5.16 -4.04
CA LYS A 79 -23.53 -5.83 -5.32
C LYS A 79 -23.05 -4.80 -6.34
N LEU A 80 -21.77 -4.83 -6.64
CA LEU A 80 -21.13 -3.94 -7.61
C LEU A 80 -20.45 -4.79 -8.69
N THR A 81 -20.53 -4.36 -9.92
CA THR A 81 -19.68 -4.87 -11.00
C THR A 81 -18.25 -4.34 -10.82
N VAL A 82 -17.28 -4.97 -11.49
CA VAL A 82 -15.90 -4.48 -11.53
C VAL A 82 -15.85 -3.02 -12.00
N ARG A 83 -16.58 -2.69 -13.08
CA ARG A 83 -16.61 -1.34 -13.64
C ARG A 83 -17.19 -0.33 -12.65
N GLU A 84 -18.28 -0.67 -11.98
CA GLU A 84 -18.87 0.19 -10.94
C GLU A 84 -17.89 0.41 -9.78
N LEU A 85 -17.19 -0.64 -9.31
CA LEU A 85 -16.16 -0.49 -8.27
C LEU A 85 -15.05 0.47 -8.72
N VAL A 86 -14.50 0.29 -9.92
CA VAL A 86 -13.41 1.13 -10.44
C VAL A 86 -13.85 2.58 -10.59
N THR A 87 -15.12 2.81 -10.89
CA THR A 87 -15.74 4.14 -10.98
C THR A 87 -15.62 4.94 -9.67
N PHE A 88 -15.64 4.29 -8.50
CA PHE A 88 -15.45 4.99 -7.22
C PHE A 88 -14.10 5.72 -7.12
N GLY A 89 -13.07 5.28 -7.84
CA GLY A 89 -11.80 5.98 -7.93
C GLY A 89 -11.95 7.41 -8.48
N ARG A 90 -12.98 7.68 -9.29
CA ARG A 90 -13.22 9.02 -9.85
C ARG A 90 -14.07 9.94 -8.97
N PHE A 91 -14.58 9.42 -7.84
CA PHE A 91 -15.44 10.21 -6.94
C PHE A 91 -14.83 11.54 -6.46
N PRO A 92 -13.52 11.65 -6.15
CA PRO A 92 -12.89 12.92 -5.76
C PRO A 92 -12.93 13.99 -6.84
N TYR A 93 -13.10 13.63 -8.11
CA TYR A 93 -13.10 14.54 -9.26
C TYR A 93 -14.52 14.96 -9.61
N SER A 94 -15.35 14.02 -9.99
CA SER A 94 -16.66 14.25 -10.61
C SER A 94 -17.86 13.85 -9.74
N GLY A 95 -17.60 13.29 -8.55
CA GLY A 95 -18.67 12.75 -7.70
C GLY A 95 -19.44 11.63 -8.43
N SER A 96 -20.77 11.77 -8.49
CA SER A 96 -21.62 10.80 -9.19
C SER A 96 -21.81 11.09 -10.69
N HIS A 97 -21.27 12.21 -11.21
CA HIS A 97 -21.48 12.63 -12.60
C HIS A 97 -20.16 12.51 -13.37
N LEU A 98 -19.94 11.32 -13.94
CA LEU A 98 -18.75 11.04 -14.72
C LEU A 98 -18.78 11.77 -16.05
N ASN A 99 -17.65 12.37 -16.43
CA ASN A 99 -17.41 12.94 -17.73
C ASN A 99 -16.65 11.96 -18.65
N GLU A 100 -16.40 12.34 -19.90
CA GLU A 100 -15.67 11.51 -20.86
C GLU A 100 -14.22 11.18 -20.43
N GLU A 101 -13.54 12.11 -19.75
CA GLU A 101 -12.18 11.88 -19.24
C GLU A 101 -12.19 10.84 -18.11
N ASP A 102 -13.18 10.91 -17.22
CA ASP A 102 -13.32 9.89 -16.17
C ASP A 102 -13.53 8.50 -16.77
N GLN A 103 -14.37 8.38 -17.82
CA GLN A 103 -14.58 7.11 -18.51
C GLN A 103 -13.28 6.57 -19.12
N ARG A 104 -12.48 7.42 -19.78
CA ARG A 104 -11.18 7.03 -20.33
C ARG A 104 -10.23 6.53 -19.26
N ILE A 105 -10.21 7.19 -18.08
CA ILE A 105 -9.34 6.79 -16.96
C ILE A 105 -9.80 5.45 -16.37
N ILE A 106 -11.10 5.24 -16.23
CA ILE A 106 -11.69 3.97 -15.78
C ILE A 106 -11.31 2.84 -16.77
N ASP A 107 -11.48 3.06 -18.07
CA ASP A 107 -11.14 2.06 -19.10
C ASP A 107 -9.63 1.71 -19.06
N LYS A 108 -8.78 2.72 -18.93
CA LYS A 108 -7.32 2.51 -18.79
C LYS A 108 -6.97 1.72 -17.53
N ALA A 109 -7.61 1.99 -16.40
CA ALA A 109 -7.36 1.29 -15.15
C ALA A 109 -7.80 -0.18 -15.23
N ILE A 110 -8.96 -0.44 -15.85
CA ILE A 110 -9.48 -1.80 -16.10
C ILE A 110 -8.52 -2.57 -17.02
N ALA A 111 -8.08 -1.97 -18.12
CA ALA A 111 -7.15 -2.57 -19.07
C ALA A 111 -5.76 -2.82 -18.43
N TYR A 112 -5.24 -1.86 -17.67
CA TYR A 112 -3.95 -2.01 -16.97
C TYR A 112 -3.92 -3.20 -16.02
N MET A 113 -5.09 -3.52 -15.44
CA MET A 113 -5.27 -4.66 -14.53
C MET A 113 -5.77 -5.93 -15.23
N GLU A 114 -5.87 -5.93 -16.57
CA GLU A 114 -6.35 -7.08 -17.38
C GLU A 114 -7.74 -7.56 -16.91
N LEU A 115 -8.66 -6.62 -16.69
CA LEU A 115 -9.98 -6.90 -16.16
C LEU A 115 -11.10 -6.69 -17.18
N GLU A 116 -10.81 -6.38 -18.45
CA GLU A 116 -11.82 -6.16 -19.50
C GLU A 116 -12.79 -7.33 -19.64
N PRO A 117 -12.33 -8.62 -19.59
CA PRO A 117 -13.27 -9.75 -19.70
C PRO A 117 -14.20 -9.91 -18.49
N PHE A 118 -13.91 -9.20 -17.40
CA PHE A 118 -14.63 -9.31 -16.12
C PHE A 118 -15.36 -8.03 -15.73
N GLN A 119 -15.29 -6.98 -16.53
CA GLN A 119 -15.75 -5.63 -16.13
C GLN A 119 -17.23 -5.57 -15.73
N ASP A 120 -18.07 -6.42 -16.34
CA ASP A 120 -19.49 -6.49 -16.09
C ASP A 120 -19.89 -7.57 -15.07
N ARG A 121 -18.92 -8.34 -14.53
CA ARG A 121 -19.16 -9.31 -13.48
C ARG A 121 -19.22 -8.63 -12.10
N PHE A 122 -20.01 -9.20 -11.22
CA PHE A 122 -20.08 -8.76 -9.84
C PHE A 122 -18.79 -9.13 -9.08
N ILE A 123 -18.39 -8.29 -8.13
CA ILE A 123 -17.16 -8.46 -7.34
C ILE A 123 -17.18 -9.77 -6.52
N ASP A 124 -18.35 -10.20 -6.06
CA ASP A 124 -18.53 -11.45 -5.31
C ASP A 124 -18.41 -12.72 -6.17
N GLU A 125 -18.51 -12.60 -7.50
CA GLU A 125 -18.32 -13.68 -8.47
C GLU A 125 -16.83 -13.89 -8.88
N LEU A 126 -15.95 -13.01 -8.44
CA LEU A 126 -14.54 -13.03 -8.81
C LEU A 126 -13.72 -13.95 -7.90
N SER A 127 -12.66 -14.56 -8.45
CA SER A 127 -11.62 -15.17 -7.62
C SER A 127 -10.95 -14.14 -6.72
N GLY A 128 -10.30 -14.58 -5.63
CA GLY A 128 -9.59 -13.67 -4.72
C GLY A 128 -8.59 -12.76 -5.44
N GLY A 129 -7.80 -13.30 -6.35
CA GLY A 129 -6.83 -12.53 -7.14
C GLY A 129 -7.48 -11.55 -8.12
N GLN A 130 -8.59 -11.95 -8.79
CA GLN A 130 -9.34 -11.03 -9.67
C GLN A 130 -9.96 -9.90 -8.86
N ARG A 131 -10.56 -10.21 -7.72
CA ARG A 131 -11.15 -9.21 -6.81
C ARG A 131 -10.10 -8.22 -6.31
N GLN A 132 -8.92 -8.71 -5.90
CA GLN A 132 -7.83 -7.84 -5.49
C GLN A 132 -7.37 -6.91 -6.62
N ARG A 133 -7.24 -7.42 -7.84
CA ARG A 133 -6.94 -6.58 -9.03
C ARG A 133 -8.00 -5.51 -9.27
N ALA A 134 -9.28 -5.81 -9.04
CA ALA A 134 -10.36 -4.84 -9.20
C ALA A 134 -10.25 -3.69 -8.18
N TYR A 135 -9.89 -3.97 -6.92
CA TYR A 135 -9.62 -2.92 -5.93
C TYR A 135 -8.39 -2.08 -6.31
N ILE A 136 -7.33 -2.68 -6.84
CA ILE A 136 -6.17 -1.91 -7.33
C ILE A 136 -6.54 -1.07 -8.54
N ALA A 137 -7.38 -1.58 -9.46
CA ALA A 137 -7.89 -0.79 -10.58
C ALA A 137 -8.65 0.47 -10.10
N MET A 138 -9.46 0.35 -9.05
CA MET A 138 -10.12 1.49 -8.41
C MET A 138 -9.09 2.52 -7.89
N VAL A 139 -8.02 2.06 -7.23
CA VAL A 139 -6.94 2.93 -6.74
C VAL A 139 -6.19 3.60 -7.90
N ILE A 140 -5.92 2.87 -8.98
CA ILE A 140 -5.30 3.43 -10.21
C ILE A 140 -6.21 4.48 -10.84
N ALA A 141 -7.52 4.23 -10.92
CA ALA A 141 -8.49 5.17 -11.47
C ALA A 141 -8.60 6.45 -10.65
N GLN A 142 -8.25 6.44 -9.38
CA GLN A 142 -8.16 7.64 -8.55
C GLN A 142 -7.02 8.58 -8.99
N ASP A 143 -6.03 8.07 -9.74
CA ASP A 143 -4.92 8.81 -10.37
C ASP A 143 -4.18 9.74 -9.42
N THR A 144 -3.78 9.21 -8.28
CA THR A 144 -3.05 9.94 -7.24
C THR A 144 -1.54 9.80 -7.39
N GLU A 145 -0.78 10.71 -6.79
CA GLU A 145 0.70 10.65 -6.71
C GLU A 145 1.15 9.59 -5.69
N PHE A 146 0.42 9.46 -4.57
CA PHE A 146 0.72 8.53 -3.49
C PHE A 146 -0.34 7.44 -3.41
N ILE A 147 0.11 6.20 -3.27
CA ILE A 147 -0.73 5.01 -3.11
C ILE A 147 -0.30 4.29 -1.83
N LEU A 148 -1.25 4.11 -0.92
CA LEU A 148 -1.06 3.38 0.33
C LEU A 148 -1.79 2.04 0.25
N LEU A 149 -1.09 0.94 0.54
CA LEU A 149 -1.63 -0.41 0.47
C LEU A 149 -1.40 -1.13 1.81
N ASP A 150 -2.47 -1.49 2.49
CA ASP A 150 -2.39 -2.25 3.74
C ASP A 150 -2.54 -3.75 3.45
N GLU A 151 -1.43 -4.48 3.54
CA GLU A 151 -1.33 -5.93 3.32
C GLU A 151 -1.94 -6.39 1.97
N PRO A 152 -1.51 -5.85 0.82
CA PRO A 152 -2.13 -6.14 -0.47
C PRO A 152 -1.97 -7.59 -0.94
N THR A 153 -1.07 -8.35 -0.32
CA THR A 153 -0.81 -9.77 -0.63
C THR A 153 -1.50 -10.73 0.34
N ASN A 154 -2.22 -10.22 1.34
CA ASN A 154 -2.86 -11.07 2.33
C ASN A 154 -3.94 -11.96 1.70
N ASN A 155 -4.03 -13.23 2.16
CA ASN A 155 -4.95 -14.24 1.64
C ASN A 155 -4.80 -14.56 0.14
N LEU A 156 -3.69 -14.21 -0.49
CA LEU A 156 -3.35 -14.62 -1.84
C LEU A 156 -2.39 -15.82 -1.81
N ASP A 157 -2.52 -16.72 -2.76
CA ASP A 157 -1.50 -17.72 -3.01
C ASP A 157 -0.22 -17.09 -3.59
N ILE A 158 0.86 -17.87 -3.66
CA ILE A 158 2.18 -17.40 -4.10
C ILE A 158 2.11 -16.77 -5.50
N TYR A 159 1.35 -17.37 -6.43
CA TYR A 159 1.22 -16.86 -7.79
C TYR A 159 0.57 -15.47 -7.81
N HIS A 160 -0.57 -15.32 -7.15
CA HIS A 160 -1.32 -14.07 -7.10
C HIS A 160 -0.58 -12.99 -6.28
N ALA A 161 0.06 -13.37 -5.17
CA ALA A 161 0.87 -12.46 -4.36
C ALA A 161 2.08 -11.91 -5.14
N THR A 162 2.80 -12.80 -5.86
CA THR A 162 3.93 -12.39 -6.69
C THR A 162 3.49 -11.44 -7.83
N ASN A 163 2.38 -11.74 -8.49
CA ASN A 163 1.84 -10.86 -9.52
C ASN A 163 1.39 -9.51 -8.95
N MET A 164 0.83 -9.49 -7.74
CA MET A 164 0.48 -8.25 -7.04
C MET A 164 1.73 -7.38 -6.79
N MET A 165 2.82 -7.98 -6.32
CA MET A 165 4.06 -7.25 -6.10
C MET A 165 4.69 -6.72 -7.40
N LYS A 166 4.58 -7.47 -8.51
CA LYS A 166 4.97 -6.97 -9.85
C LYS A 166 4.12 -5.76 -10.25
N ILE A 167 2.81 -5.76 -9.98
CA ILE A 167 1.94 -4.61 -10.23
C ILE A 167 2.39 -3.42 -9.39
N VAL A 168 2.65 -3.61 -8.10
CA VAL A 168 3.18 -2.55 -7.21
C VAL A 168 4.44 -1.93 -7.81
N ARG A 169 5.38 -2.74 -8.30
CA ARG A 169 6.61 -2.23 -8.91
C ARG A 169 6.31 -1.43 -10.18
N ARG A 170 5.43 -1.94 -11.05
CA ARG A 170 5.01 -1.26 -12.28
C ARG A 170 4.31 0.08 -12.01
N LEU A 171 3.51 0.21 -10.95
CA LEU A 171 2.91 1.50 -10.55
C LEU A 171 3.97 2.56 -10.29
N CYS A 172 5.10 2.18 -9.71
CA CYS A 172 6.23 3.08 -9.50
C CYS A 172 7.01 3.32 -10.80
N ASP A 173 7.45 2.26 -11.48
CA ASP A 173 8.39 2.33 -12.60
C ASP A 173 7.75 2.92 -13.88
N GLU A 174 6.49 2.55 -14.18
CA GLU A 174 5.80 2.95 -15.40
C GLU A 174 4.95 4.21 -15.20
N LEU A 175 4.33 4.37 -14.02
CA LEU A 175 3.40 5.46 -13.74
C LEU A 175 3.97 6.53 -12.80
N GLY A 176 5.22 6.37 -12.33
CA GLY A 176 5.91 7.33 -11.45
C GLY A 176 5.24 7.51 -10.07
N LYS A 177 4.42 6.55 -9.63
CA LYS A 177 3.71 6.65 -8.36
C LYS A 177 4.66 6.38 -7.19
N THR A 178 4.38 6.99 -6.04
CA THR A 178 5.00 6.64 -4.76
C THR A 178 4.09 5.64 -4.07
N VAL A 179 4.60 4.43 -3.79
CA VAL A 179 3.82 3.37 -3.19
C VAL A 179 4.34 3.05 -1.80
N ILE A 180 3.47 3.12 -0.80
CA ILE A 180 3.78 2.77 0.58
C ILE A 180 2.90 1.58 0.94
N LEU A 181 3.52 0.47 1.39
CA LEU A 181 2.76 -0.73 1.67
C LEU A 181 3.20 -1.43 2.95
N VAL A 182 2.25 -2.04 3.64
CA VAL A 182 2.51 -2.94 4.76
C VAL A 182 2.66 -4.35 4.21
N LEU A 183 3.75 -5.04 4.57
CA LEU A 183 4.01 -6.42 4.18
C LEU A 183 4.36 -7.30 5.39
N HIS A 184 3.89 -8.54 5.34
CA HIS A 184 4.31 -9.60 6.27
C HIS A 184 5.51 -10.39 5.72
N GLU A 185 5.54 -10.59 4.39
CA GLU A 185 6.60 -11.33 3.72
C GLU A 185 7.84 -10.47 3.51
N ILE A 186 8.88 -10.73 4.31
CA ILE A 186 10.12 -9.95 4.33
C ILE A 186 10.81 -10.00 2.96
N ASN A 187 10.78 -11.15 2.31
CA ASN A 187 11.43 -11.32 1.00
C ASN A 187 10.70 -10.55 -0.11
N TYR A 188 9.38 -10.36 -0.05
CA TYR A 188 8.71 -9.44 -0.96
C TYR A 188 9.18 -7.99 -0.74
N ALA A 189 9.36 -7.56 0.51
CA ALA A 189 9.92 -6.24 0.78
C ALA A 189 11.33 -6.09 0.18
N ALA A 190 12.19 -7.10 0.32
CA ALA A 190 13.53 -7.11 -0.21
C ALA A 190 13.59 -7.02 -1.75
N PHE A 191 12.72 -7.76 -2.45
CA PHE A 191 12.77 -7.86 -3.90
C PHE A 191 12.04 -6.73 -4.63
N TYR A 192 11.00 -6.15 -4.03
CA TYR A 192 10.11 -5.20 -4.73
C TYR A 192 10.19 -3.76 -4.21
N SER A 193 10.89 -3.50 -3.10
CA SER A 193 10.99 -2.15 -2.55
C SER A 193 12.30 -1.46 -2.90
N ASP A 194 12.29 -0.13 -2.80
CA ASP A 194 13.49 0.71 -2.80
C ASP A 194 13.93 1.01 -1.35
N TYR A 195 12.95 1.21 -0.45
CA TYR A 195 13.18 1.51 0.97
C TYR A 195 12.34 0.60 1.85
N ILE A 196 12.85 0.34 3.04
CA ILE A 196 12.15 -0.42 4.08
C ILE A 196 12.08 0.40 5.36
N CYS A 197 10.88 0.47 5.93
CA CYS A 197 10.60 1.00 7.25
C CYS A 197 10.30 -0.17 8.19
N ALA A 198 11.24 -0.52 9.04
CA ALA A 198 11.15 -1.64 9.95
C ALA A 198 10.64 -1.19 11.31
N PHE A 199 9.50 -1.76 11.74
CA PHE A 199 8.81 -1.44 12.99
C PHE A 199 9.04 -2.49 14.07
N LYS A 200 9.16 -2.02 15.33
CA LYS A 200 9.11 -2.84 16.53
C LYS A 200 8.48 -2.04 17.68
N ASP A 201 7.55 -2.65 18.39
CA ASP A 201 6.94 -2.09 19.61
C ASP A 201 6.46 -0.64 19.47
N GLY A 202 5.78 -0.32 18.36
CA GLY A 202 5.24 1.00 18.07
C GLY A 202 6.26 2.05 17.62
N ARG A 203 7.50 1.66 17.37
CA ARG A 203 8.59 2.56 16.95
C ARG A 203 9.24 2.08 15.67
N ILE A 204 9.93 3.00 14.97
CA ILE A 204 10.82 2.62 13.88
C ILE A 204 12.13 2.11 14.49
N ALA A 205 12.41 0.83 14.25
CA ALA A 205 13.69 0.22 14.59
C ALA A 205 14.77 0.63 13.58
N LYS A 206 14.41 0.68 12.28
CA LYS A 206 15.31 1.14 11.22
C LYS A 206 14.51 1.60 9.99
N PHE A 207 15.00 2.65 9.32
CA PHE A 207 14.53 3.10 8.01
C PHE A 207 15.75 3.32 7.11
N GLY A 208 15.69 2.81 5.88
CA GLY A 208 16.78 2.93 4.92
C GLY A 208 16.51 2.18 3.63
N THR A 209 17.53 2.08 2.79
CA THR A 209 17.47 1.23 1.58
C THR A 209 17.28 -0.24 1.97
N VAL A 210 16.92 -1.05 0.98
CA VAL A 210 16.78 -2.51 1.19
C VAL A 210 18.06 -3.09 1.80
N GLU A 211 19.23 -2.74 1.26
CA GLU A 211 20.53 -3.25 1.69
C GLU A 211 20.87 -2.83 3.14
N GLU A 212 20.48 -1.62 3.52
CA GLU A 212 20.73 -1.11 4.89
C GLU A 212 19.86 -1.79 5.94
N VAL A 213 18.63 -2.18 5.60
CA VAL A 213 17.66 -2.74 6.54
C VAL A 213 17.69 -4.26 6.57
N MET A 214 17.89 -4.92 5.41
CA MET A 214 17.88 -6.38 5.27
C MET A 214 19.20 -7.02 5.74
N THR A 215 19.55 -6.77 6.98
CA THR A 215 20.74 -7.35 7.64
C THR A 215 20.32 -8.34 8.72
N LYS A 216 21.19 -9.32 9.01
CA LYS A 216 20.97 -10.32 10.08
C LYS A 216 20.65 -9.65 11.40
N GLU A 217 21.44 -8.65 11.78
CA GLU A 217 21.33 -7.93 13.06
C GLU A 217 19.96 -7.23 13.16
N THR A 218 19.59 -6.49 12.12
CA THR A 218 18.32 -5.74 12.09
C THR A 218 17.12 -6.67 12.17
N LEU A 219 17.08 -7.72 11.33
CA LEU A 219 15.94 -8.62 11.28
C LEU A 219 15.83 -9.48 12.55
N SER A 220 16.96 -10.00 13.08
CA SER A 220 16.95 -10.77 14.32
C SER A 220 16.52 -9.91 15.51
N GLN A 221 16.92 -8.64 15.58
CA GLN A 221 16.46 -7.72 16.61
C GLN A 221 14.96 -7.45 16.54
N ILE A 222 14.39 -7.32 15.34
CA ILE A 222 12.98 -6.99 15.14
C ILE A 222 12.08 -8.19 15.43
N TYR A 223 12.41 -9.35 14.84
CA TYR A 223 11.54 -10.53 14.87
C TYR A 223 11.87 -11.52 16.00
N GLN A 224 13.01 -11.35 16.68
CA GLN A 224 13.50 -12.24 17.76
C GLN A 224 13.70 -13.69 17.28
N VAL A 225 14.14 -13.85 16.04
CA VAL A 225 14.45 -15.12 15.38
C VAL A 225 15.84 -14.98 14.75
N ASP A 226 16.57 -16.07 14.63
CA ASP A 226 17.85 -16.07 13.92
C ASP A 226 17.61 -16.00 12.41
N PHE A 227 18.28 -15.05 11.77
CA PHE A 227 18.25 -14.84 10.33
C PHE A 227 19.60 -15.14 9.71
N GLU A 228 19.57 -15.69 8.51
CA GLU A 228 20.70 -15.67 7.59
C GLU A 228 20.31 -14.86 6.35
N ILE A 229 21.25 -14.08 5.83
CA ILE A 229 21.03 -13.28 4.63
C ILE A 229 21.93 -13.83 3.52
N MET A 230 21.29 -14.22 2.44
CA MET A 230 21.96 -14.61 1.19
C MET A 230 21.71 -13.52 0.15
N GLU A 231 22.60 -13.41 -0.82
CA GLU A 231 22.40 -12.54 -1.97
C GLU A 231 22.01 -13.38 -3.19
N ILE A 232 20.90 -13.03 -3.84
CA ILE A 232 20.44 -13.65 -5.07
C ILE A 232 20.18 -12.52 -6.09
N GLU A 233 20.87 -12.56 -7.21
CA GLU A 233 20.76 -11.55 -8.27
C GLU A 233 20.92 -10.11 -7.79
N GLY A 234 21.84 -9.89 -6.84
CA GLY A 234 22.09 -8.56 -6.24
C GLY A 234 21.02 -8.11 -5.24
N ARG A 235 20.13 -9.00 -4.80
CA ARG A 235 19.08 -8.71 -3.81
C ARG A 235 19.25 -9.59 -2.56
N PRO A 236 19.08 -9.05 -1.36
CA PRO A 236 19.13 -9.83 -0.14
C PRO A 236 17.91 -10.74 -0.02
N LEU A 237 18.15 -12.01 0.25
CA LEU A 237 17.15 -13.02 0.60
C LEU A 237 17.32 -13.38 2.06
N SER A 238 16.27 -13.24 2.86
CA SER A 238 16.27 -13.65 4.26
C SER A 238 15.84 -15.11 4.41
N ILE A 239 16.63 -15.88 5.16
CA ILE A 239 16.34 -17.27 5.55
C ILE A 239 16.18 -17.29 7.06
N TYR A 240 15.11 -17.92 7.55
CA TYR A 240 14.81 -18.06 8.98
C TYR A 240 14.09 -19.38 9.21
N TYR A 241 14.33 -20.03 10.38
CA TYR A 241 13.78 -21.31 10.79
C TYR A 241 13.70 -21.45 12.33
#